data_a607f9c016080b3086e56647768a9784
#
_entry.id   a607f9c016080b3086e56647768a9784
#
_cell.length_a   1.000
_cell.length_b   1.000
_cell.length_c   1.000
_cell.angle_alpha   90.00
_cell.angle_beta   90.00
_cell.angle_gamma   90.00
#
_symmetry.space_group_name_H-M   'P 1'
#
loop_
_entity.id
_entity.type
_entity.pdbx_description
1 polymer ?
#
loop_
_entity_poly.entity_id
_entity_poly.type
_entity_poly.pdbx_seq_one_letter_code
_entity_poly.pdbx_strand_id
1 'polypeptide(L)'
;MPYSKGDDEQRFKGVTVALLNEDGTPVLDADGQPMTAVTDEKGAYQFVGLAPASYRVVIVDPDKGDLAGLLPTQAYTGRGATQAAVTISDASVQGVDFGLVAPATIGDRVWDDVNANGSDEGEPGIGGVTVILTDADGAEVARTTTDANGIYRFTGLIPGTYTVTIEVPDGYTAATTSATVTVGEGEENLDVDFPLTLIPAPTPSQAHKVLVNRAPALARTGTDATIIAGMATLAAAAGILALATKRRRDREDA
;
A
#
# COMPACT_ATOMS: atom_id res chain seq x y z
N MET A 1 11.56 -17.33 11.51
CA MET A 1 11.25 -18.67 12.05
C MET A 1 11.57 -19.66 10.96
N PRO A 2 12.23 -20.80 11.22
CA PRO A 2 12.39 -21.81 10.20
C PRO A 2 11.00 -22.38 9.88
N TYR A 3 10.64 -22.36 8.61
CA TYR A 3 9.45 -23.01 8.08
C TYR A 3 9.44 -24.47 8.56
N SER A 4 8.45 -24.85 9.34
CA SER A 4 8.25 -26.27 9.69
C SER A 4 7.75 -26.96 8.43
N LYS A 5 8.52 -27.94 7.97
CA LYS A 5 8.18 -28.83 6.88
C LYS A 5 6.90 -29.58 7.26
N GLY A 6 5.75 -29.04 6.84
CA GLY A 6 4.46 -29.73 6.97
C GLY A 6 4.32 -30.76 5.86
N ASP A 7 3.80 -31.95 6.19
CA ASP A 7 3.61 -33.03 5.23
C ASP A 7 2.51 -32.73 4.17
N ASP A 8 1.85 -31.55 4.25
CA ASP A 8 0.73 -31.13 3.40
C ASP A 8 1.13 -30.08 2.34
N GLU A 9 2.41 -29.74 2.17
CA GLU A 9 2.82 -28.79 1.14
C GLU A 9 2.63 -29.36 -0.26
N GLN A 10 1.97 -28.60 -1.13
CA GLN A 10 1.79 -28.98 -2.55
C GLN A 10 3.16 -29.06 -3.24
N ARG A 11 3.39 -30.17 -3.96
CA ARG A 11 4.59 -30.40 -4.75
C ARG A 11 4.27 -30.24 -6.22
N PHE A 12 5.07 -29.44 -6.92
CA PHE A 12 4.84 -29.18 -8.34
C PHE A 12 5.65 -30.15 -9.21
N LYS A 13 4.93 -31.06 -9.90
CA LYS A 13 5.48 -31.96 -10.92
C LYS A 13 5.52 -31.25 -12.28
N GLY A 14 6.51 -31.56 -13.09
CA GLY A 14 6.56 -31.09 -14.47
C GLY A 14 7.10 -29.65 -14.63
N VAL A 15 7.61 -29.06 -13.56
CA VAL A 15 8.24 -27.75 -13.61
C VAL A 15 9.63 -27.88 -14.23
N THR A 16 9.91 -27.10 -15.27
CA THR A 16 11.23 -27.05 -15.88
C THR A 16 12.13 -26.11 -15.09
N VAL A 17 13.29 -26.62 -14.72
CA VAL A 17 14.36 -25.87 -14.03
C VAL A 17 15.58 -25.85 -14.94
N ALA A 18 16.20 -24.69 -15.12
CA ALA A 18 17.40 -24.54 -15.94
C ALA A 18 18.63 -24.20 -15.09
N LEU A 19 19.80 -24.62 -15.56
CA LEU A 19 21.08 -24.29 -14.94
C LEU A 19 21.81 -23.25 -15.78
N LEU A 20 22.19 -22.15 -15.13
CA LEU A 20 22.93 -21.06 -15.73
C LEU A 20 24.30 -20.91 -15.06
N ASN A 21 25.27 -20.40 -15.80
CA ASN A 21 26.52 -19.88 -15.26
C ASN A 21 26.24 -18.63 -14.40
N GLU A 22 27.22 -18.18 -13.63
CA GLU A 22 27.12 -16.98 -12.79
C GLU A 22 26.78 -15.71 -13.61
N ASP A 23 27.26 -15.65 -14.87
CA ASP A 23 26.99 -14.55 -15.81
C ASP A 23 25.59 -14.60 -16.45
N GLY A 24 24.80 -15.64 -16.16
CA GLY A 24 23.46 -15.84 -16.70
C GLY A 24 23.40 -16.57 -18.04
N THR A 25 24.53 -17.00 -18.60
CA THR A 25 24.54 -17.83 -19.80
C THR A 25 24.13 -19.27 -19.46
N PRO A 26 23.44 -20.00 -20.36
CA PRO A 26 23.11 -21.40 -20.14
C PRO A 26 24.34 -22.27 -19.92
N VAL A 27 24.29 -23.16 -18.94
CA VAL A 27 25.21 -24.29 -18.87
C VAL A 27 24.79 -25.29 -19.94
N LEU A 28 25.73 -25.73 -20.75
CA LEU A 28 25.48 -26.71 -21.85
C LEU A 28 25.80 -28.12 -21.38
N ASP A 29 25.01 -29.09 -21.85
CA ASP A 29 25.27 -30.50 -21.69
C ASP A 29 26.33 -30.98 -22.71
N ALA A 30 26.60 -32.30 -22.74
CA ALA A 30 27.57 -32.91 -23.65
C ALA A 30 27.20 -32.78 -25.14
N ASP A 31 25.92 -32.57 -25.44
CA ASP A 31 25.37 -32.41 -26.79
C ASP A 31 25.26 -30.92 -27.19
N GLY A 32 25.71 -30.01 -26.32
CA GLY A 32 25.69 -28.56 -26.54
C GLY A 32 24.30 -27.93 -26.35
N GLN A 33 23.38 -28.63 -25.67
CA GLN A 33 22.06 -28.11 -25.35
C GLN A 33 22.04 -27.49 -23.93
N PRO A 34 21.18 -26.50 -23.67
CA PRO A 34 20.99 -25.96 -22.31
C PRO A 34 20.62 -27.06 -21.33
N MET A 35 21.36 -27.14 -20.21
CA MET A 35 21.05 -28.06 -19.13
C MET A 35 19.76 -27.68 -18.45
N THR A 36 18.73 -28.54 -18.54
CA THR A 36 17.47 -28.43 -17.89
C THR A 36 17.11 -29.70 -17.14
N ALA A 37 16.29 -29.58 -16.10
CA ALA A 37 15.70 -30.71 -15.41
C ALA A 37 14.20 -30.43 -15.22
N VAL A 38 13.41 -31.50 -15.14
CA VAL A 38 11.97 -31.42 -14.91
C VAL A 38 11.66 -32.05 -13.56
N THR A 39 10.88 -31.39 -12.73
CA THR A 39 10.52 -31.89 -11.41
C THR A 39 9.66 -33.15 -11.50
N ASP A 40 9.94 -34.11 -10.63
CA ASP A 40 9.16 -35.35 -10.49
C ASP A 40 7.86 -35.14 -9.68
N GLU A 41 7.15 -36.25 -9.34
CA GLU A 41 5.91 -36.23 -8.55
C GLU A 41 6.09 -35.69 -7.12
N LYS A 42 7.34 -35.60 -6.65
CA LYS A 42 7.69 -35.04 -5.34
C LYS A 42 8.24 -33.62 -5.44
N GLY A 43 8.19 -33.00 -6.63
CA GLY A 43 8.80 -31.71 -6.90
C GLY A 43 10.32 -31.74 -6.92
N ALA A 44 10.94 -32.90 -6.97
CA ALA A 44 12.40 -33.05 -6.94
C ALA A 44 13.00 -32.94 -8.34
N TYR A 45 14.16 -32.31 -8.44
CA TYR A 45 14.97 -32.22 -9.66
C TYR A 45 16.45 -32.42 -9.32
N GLN A 46 17.26 -32.71 -10.33
CA GLN A 46 18.71 -32.91 -10.16
C GLN A 46 19.48 -32.52 -11.40
N PHE A 47 20.62 -31.87 -11.21
CA PHE A 47 21.67 -31.71 -12.21
C PHE A 47 22.88 -32.56 -11.80
N VAL A 48 23.51 -33.27 -12.77
CA VAL A 48 24.64 -34.15 -12.53
C VAL A 48 25.82 -33.79 -13.44
N GLY A 49 27.03 -34.21 -13.05
CA GLY A 49 28.22 -34.02 -13.87
C GLY A 49 28.73 -32.57 -13.93
N LEU A 50 28.40 -31.77 -12.94
CA LEU A 50 28.82 -30.37 -12.89
C LEU A 50 30.25 -30.24 -12.40
N ALA A 51 31.02 -29.34 -12.99
CA ALA A 51 32.34 -28.94 -12.50
C ALA A 51 32.20 -28.03 -11.26
N PRO A 52 33.23 -27.98 -10.40
CA PRO A 52 33.26 -26.96 -9.33
C PRO A 52 33.20 -25.55 -9.91
N ALA A 53 32.13 -24.81 -9.60
CA ALA A 53 31.90 -23.43 -10.02
C ALA A 53 30.68 -22.83 -9.31
N SER A 54 30.44 -21.54 -9.52
CA SER A 54 29.20 -20.87 -9.13
C SER A 54 28.20 -20.94 -10.28
N TYR A 55 26.98 -21.33 -9.93
CA TYR A 55 25.87 -21.52 -10.86
C TYR A 55 24.63 -20.76 -10.38
N ARG A 56 23.65 -20.62 -11.26
CA ARG A 56 22.29 -20.20 -10.93
C ARG A 56 21.30 -21.27 -11.36
N VAL A 57 20.42 -21.65 -10.47
CA VAL A 57 19.28 -22.50 -10.79
C VAL A 57 18.07 -21.59 -10.94
N VAL A 58 17.31 -21.75 -12.01
CA VAL A 58 16.16 -20.88 -12.34
C VAL A 58 14.95 -21.73 -12.72
N ILE A 59 13.76 -21.31 -12.27
CA ILE A 59 12.50 -21.86 -12.78
C ILE A 59 12.27 -21.25 -14.17
N VAL A 60 12.03 -22.10 -15.18
CA VAL A 60 11.67 -21.68 -16.52
C VAL A 60 10.16 -21.43 -16.56
N ASP A 61 9.76 -20.30 -17.16
CA ASP A 61 8.34 -19.92 -17.31
C ASP A 61 7.53 -19.97 -15.99
N PRO A 62 7.94 -19.25 -14.91
CA PRO A 62 7.29 -19.31 -13.62
C PRO A 62 5.83 -18.83 -13.64
N ASP A 63 5.42 -18.12 -14.70
CA ASP A 63 4.07 -17.57 -14.85
C ASP A 63 3.15 -18.47 -15.69
N LYS A 64 3.55 -19.73 -15.95
CA LYS A 64 2.79 -20.67 -16.77
C LYS A 64 2.35 -21.94 -16.02
N GLY A 65 1.28 -22.56 -16.53
CA GLY A 65 0.74 -23.81 -15.99
C GLY A 65 0.35 -23.67 -14.53
N ASP A 66 0.67 -24.67 -13.72
CA ASP A 66 0.31 -24.74 -12.29
C ASP A 66 1.04 -23.68 -11.44
N LEU A 67 2.02 -22.98 -11.99
CA LEU A 67 2.74 -21.90 -11.30
C LEU A 67 2.13 -20.52 -11.57
N ALA A 68 1.21 -20.42 -12.52
CA ALA A 68 0.62 -19.14 -12.92
C ALA A 68 -0.05 -18.45 -11.75
N GLY A 69 0.33 -17.21 -11.49
CA GLY A 69 -0.22 -16.39 -10.43
C GLY A 69 0.33 -16.68 -9.03
N LEU A 70 1.21 -17.67 -8.87
CA LEU A 70 1.89 -17.91 -7.60
C LEU A 70 3.03 -16.90 -7.38
N LEU A 71 3.28 -16.55 -6.13
CA LEU A 71 4.37 -15.68 -5.73
C LEU A 71 5.52 -16.51 -5.13
N PRO A 72 6.77 -16.19 -5.48
CA PRO A 72 7.91 -16.82 -4.82
C PRO A 72 8.05 -16.30 -3.38
N THR A 73 8.21 -17.21 -2.41
CA THR A 73 8.39 -16.86 -1.00
C THR A 73 9.84 -16.47 -0.69
N GLN A 74 10.70 -17.45 -0.53
CA GLN A 74 12.13 -17.24 -0.37
C GLN A 74 12.87 -18.30 -1.15
N ALA A 75 13.81 -17.88 -2.00
CA ALA A 75 14.81 -18.80 -2.47
C ALA A 75 15.85 -19.03 -1.38
N TYR A 76 16.53 -20.18 -1.41
CA TYR A 76 17.62 -20.56 -0.48
C TYR A 76 18.65 -19.43 -0.24
N THR A 77 18.78 -18.46 -1.12
CA THR A 77 19.76 -17.38 -1.08
C THR A 77 19.21 -15.95 -1.19
N GLY A 78 17.88 -15.74 -1.10
CA GLY A 78 17.35 -14.38 -1.23
C GLY A 78 15.84 -14.29 -1.35
N ARG A 79 15.30 -13.10 -1.10
CA ARG A 79 13.87 -12.81 -1.15
C ARG A 79 13.32 -12.96 -2.56
N GLY A 80 12.20 -13.67 -2.69
CA GLY A 80 11.29 -13.56 -3.80
C GLY A 80 11.88 -13.94 -5.16
N ALA A 81 12.79 -14.91 -5.23
CA ALA A 81 13.44 -15.26 -6.47
C ALA A 81 12.94 -16.59 -7.02
N THR A 82 12.62 -16.60 -8.31
CA THR A 82 12.49 -17.81 -9.12
C THR A 82 13.87 -18.34 -9.54
N GLN A 83 14.94 -17.86 -8.93
CA GLN A 83 16.32 -18.25 -9.15
C GLN A 83 17.11 -18.32 -7.86
N ALA A 84 18.02 -19.27 -7.76
CA ALA A 84 18.93 -19.48 -6.63
C ALA A 84 20.39 -19.55 -7.13
N ALA A 85 21.29 -18.82 -6.45
CA ALA A 85 22.71 -18.97 -6.67
C ALA A 85 23.24 -20.17 -5.86
N VAL A 86 24.08 -20.99 -6.46
CA VAL A 86 24.68 -22.17 -5.83
C VAL A 86 26.15 -22.27 -6.19
N THR A 87 27.01 -22.54 -5.21
CA THR A 87 28.43 -22.79 -5.47
C THR A 87 28.73 -24.26 -5.17
N ILE A 88 29.27 -24.93 -6.19
CA ILE A 88 29.76 -26.30 -6.09
C ILE A 88 31.28 -26.23 -5.93
N SER A 89 31.82 -26.83 -4.87
CA SER A 89 33.26 -26.97 -4.66
C SER A 89 33.73 -28.37 -5.01
N ASP A 90 33.53 -29.32 -4.09
CA ASP A 90 34.02 -30.71 -4.22
C ASP A 90 32.97 -31.75 -3.79
N ALA A 91 31.80 -31.27 -3.39
CA ALA A 91 30.69 -32.09 -2.93
C ALA A 91 29.37 -31.68 -3.60
N SER A 92 28.40 -32.60 -3.65
CA SER A 92 27.06 -32.28 -4.10
C SER A 92 26.37 -31.26 -3.20
N VAL A 93 25.70 -30.28 -3.77
CA VAL A 93 24.82 -29.36 -3.05
C VAL A 93 23.40 -29.89 -3.10
N GLN A 94 22.71 -29.89 -1.97
CA GLN A 94 21.32 -30.32 -1.82
C GLN A 94 20.49 -29.20 -1.20
N GLY A 95 19.16 -29.28 -1.33
CA GLY A 95 18.25 -28.31 -0.73
C GLY A 95 18.21 -26.97 -1.45
N VAL A 96 18.35 -26.97 -2.78
CA VAL A 96 18.08 -25.79 -3.61
C VAL A 96 16.59 -25.82 -3.95
N ASP A 97 15.79 -25.32 -3.02
CA ASP A 97 14.34 -25.38 -3.08
C ASP A 97 13.75 -24.03 -3.47
N PHE A 98 12.59 -24.04 -4.14
CA PHE A 98 11.81 -22.87 -4.48
C PHE A 98 10.45 -22.99 -3.80
N GLY A 99 10.13 -22.03 -2.93
CA GLY A 99 8.80 -21.93 -2.34
C GLY A 99 7.93 -20.98 -3.15
N LEU A 100 6.70 -21.41 -3.44
CA LEU A 100 5.68 -20.64 -4.14
C LEU A 100 4.41 -20.65 -3.32
N VAL A 101 3.69 -19.54 -3.28
CA VAL A 101 2.42 -19.39 -2.54
C VAL A 101 1.37 -18.68 -3.38
N ALA A 102 0.10 -19.02 -3.17
CA ALA A 102 -0.98 -18.24 -3.73
C ALA A 102 -1.04 -16.87 -3.04
N PRO A 103 -1.16 -15.77 -3.83
CA PRO A 103 -1.18 -14.42 -3.28
C PRO A 103 -2.44 -14.17 -2.44
N ALA A 104 -2.27 -13.42 -1.36
CA ALA A 104 -3.36 -12.92 -0.54
C ALA A 104 -3.79 -11.51 -0.96
N THR A 105 -4.97 -11.12 -0.49
CA THR A 105 -5.54 -9.78 -0.67
C THR A 105 -5.98 -9.23 0.68
N ILE A 106 -5.73 -7.94 0.92
CA ILE A 106 -6.25 -7.17 2.06
C ILE A 106 -6.96 -5.95 1.50
N GLY A 107 -8.11 -5.64 2.04
CA GLY A 107 -8.83 -4.44 1.66
C GLY A 107 -10.06 -4.25 2.50
N ASP A 108 -10.83 -3.28 2.18
CA ASP A 108 -12.21 -2.99 2.46
C ASP A 108 -12.49 -1.51 2.24
N ARG A 109 -13.10 -0.79 3.19
CA ARG A 109 -13.72 0.48 2.99
C ARG A 109 -13.37 1.52 4.06
N VAL A 110 -13.32 2.78 3.64
CA VAL A 110 -13.32 3.96 4.50
C VAL A 110 -14.61 4.72 4.24
N TRP A 111 -15.39 5.01 5.28
CA TRP A 111 -16.71 5.66 5.14
C TRP A 111 -16.96 6.76 6.17
N ASP A 112 -17.93 7.62 5.87
CA ASP A 112 -18.41 8.67 6.78
C ASP A 112 -19.46 8.07 7.72
N ASP A 113 -19.05 7.72 8.92
CA ASP A 113 -19.91 7.21 10.00
C ASP A 113 -20.78 8.36 10.54
N VAL A 114 -21.84 8.65 9.81
CA VAL A 114 -22.73 9.79 10.05
C VAL A 114 -23.47 9.67 11.40
N ASN A 115 -23.79 8.44 11.79
CA ASN A 115 -24.53 8.16 13.01
C ASN A 115 -23.61 7.82 14.21
N ALA A 116 -22.28 7.71 13.98
CA ALA A 116 -21.24 7.41 14.95
C ALA A 116 -21.47 6.07 15.69
N ASN A 117 -21.98 5.05 14.97
CA ASN A 117 -22.20 3.70 15.52
C ASN A 117 -21.06 2.73 15.19
N GLY A 118 -20.14 3.12 14.29
CA GLY A 118 -19.00 2.30 13.84
C GLY A 118 -19.36 1.15 12.92
N SER A 119 -20.58 1.13 12.35
CA SER A 119 -21.07 0.07 11.45
C SER A 119 -21.46 0.67 10.12
N ASP A 120 -20.95 0.11 9.01
CA ASP A 120 -21.34 0.53 7.66
C ASP A 120 -22.75 -0.01 7.32
N GLU A 121 -23.76 0.82 7.48
CA GLU A 121 -25.15 0.53 7.15
C GLU A 121 -25.56 1.10 5.77
N GLY A 122 -24.62 1.26 4.86
CA GLY A 122 -24.82 1.89 3.54
C GLY A 122 -24.49 3.38 3.56
N GLU A 123 -23.65 3.79 4.47
CA GLU A 123 -23.17 5.15 4.62
C GLU A 123 -22.22 5.56 3.49
N PRO A 124 -22.03 6.87 3.24
CA PRO A 124 -21.20 7.34 2.13
C PRO A 124 -19.74 6.93 2.29
N GLY A 125 -19.15 6.34 1.25
CA GLY A 125 -17.71 6.10 1.21
C GLY A 125 -16.92 7.40 1.06
N ILE A 126 -15.71 7.43 1.61
CA ILE A 126 -14.79 8.57 1.50
C ILE A 126 -13.69 8.24 0.52
N GLY A 127 -13.71 8.88 -0.66
CA GLY A 127 -12.71 8.71 -1.69
C GLY A 127 -11.47 9.58 -1.48
N GLY A 128 -10.31 9.11 -1.97
CA GLY A 128 -9.05 9.85 -1.92
C GLY A 128 -8.31 9.75 -0.57
N VAL A 129 -8.76 8.91 0.35
CA VAL A 129 -8.04 8.64 1.61
C VAL A 129 -6.80 7.81 1.30
N THR A 130 -5.63 8.28 1.74
CA THR A 130 -4.39 7.51 1.63
C THR A 130 -4.42 6.33 2.58
N VAL A 131 -4.13 5.14 2.05
CA VAL A 131 -4.02 3.90 2.82
C VAL A 131 -2.63 3.32 2.61
N ILE A 132 -1.97 2.97 3.70
CA ILE A 132 -0.59 2.47 3.73
C ILE A 132 -0.58 1.06 4.31
N LEU A 133 0.13 0.16 3.64
CA LEU A 133 0.35 -1.21 4.10
C LEU A 133 1.81 -1.35 4.54
N THR A 134 2.03 -1.81 5.77
CA THR A 134 3.36 -2.15 6.28
C THR A 134 3.42 -3.62 6.65
N ASP A 135 4.61 -4.22 6.57
CA ASP A 135 4.86 -5.59 7.04
C ASP A 135 5.03 -5.66 8.56
N ALA A 136 5.31 -6.86 9.08
CA ALA A 136 5.51 -7.10 10.51
C ALA A 136 6.76 -6.38 11.08
N ASP A 137 7.71 -6.01 10.24
CA ASP A 137 8.93 -5.26 10.62
C ASP A 137 8.70 -3.74 10.56
N GLY A 138 7.49 -3.30 10.12
CA GLY A 138 7.11 -1.91 9.98
C GLY A 138 7.60 -1.26 8.68
N ALA A 139 8.12 -2.03 7.72
CA ALA A 139 8.50 -1.51 6.42
C ALA A 139 7.27 -1.32 5.53
N GLU A 140 7.19 -0.19 4.81
CA GLU A 140 6.11 0.05 3.85
C GLU A 140 6.20 -0.93 2.68
N VAL A 141 5.14 -1.72 2.50
CA VAL A 141 4.99 -2.71 1.42
C VAL A 141 4.29 -2.09 0.22
N ALA A 142 3.22 -1.35 0.49
CA ALA A 142 2.40 -0.73 -0.54
C ALA A 142 1.67 0.50 -0.01
N ARG A 143 1.22 1.35 -0.94
CA ARG A 143 0.39 2.53 -0.68
C ARG A 143 -0.66 2.64 -1.78
N THR A 144 -1.89 2.97 -1.41
CA THR A 144 -2.99 3.21 -2.33
C THR A 144 -3.87 4.36 -1.83
N THR A 145 -4.91 4.70 -2.59
CA THR A 145 -5.96 5.64 -2.17
C THR A 145 -7.32 5.00 -2.37
N THR A 146 -8.27 5.34 -1.53
CA THR A 146 -9.65 4.86 -1.70
C THR A 146 -10.28 5.41 -2.97
N ASP A 147 -11.13 4.62 -3.62
CA ASP A 147 -11.96 5.03 -4.75
C ASP A 147 -13.13 5.94 -4.30
N ALA A 148 -14.00 6.34 -5.25
CA ALA A 148 -15.15 7.20 -4.96
C ALA A 148 -16.17 6.58 -3.99
N ASN A 149 -16.15 5.26 -3.81
CA ASN A 149 -17.01 4.53 -2.86
C ASN A 149 -16.31 4.25 -1.54
N GLY A 150 -15.10 4.77 -1.35
CA GLY A 150 -14.28 4.52 -0.18
C GLY A 150 -13.54 3.19 -0.18
N ILE A 151 -13.57 2.42 -1.27
CA ILE A 151 -12.98 1.09 -1.35
C ILE A 151 -11.48 1.19 -1.63
N TYR A 152 -10.68 0.35 -0.95
CA TYR A 152 -9.26 0.15 -1.23
C TYR A 152 -8.92 -1.34 -1.25
N ARG A 153 -7.85 -1.71 -1.97
CA ARG A 153 -7.34 -3.09 -2.02
C ARG A 153 -5.84 -3.12 -2.21
N PHE A 154 -5.22 -4.07 -1.52
CA PHE A 154 -3.84 -4.51 -1.71
C PHE A 154 -3.89 -5.98 -2.15
N THR A 155 -3.45 -6.25 -3.37
CA THR A 155 -3.45 -7.59 -3.96
C THR A 155 -2.02 -8.08 -4.18
N GLY A 156 -1.84 -9.37 -4.41
CA GLY A 156 -0.51 -9.92 -4.68
C GLY A 156 0.38 -9.95 -3.44
N LEU A 157 -0.19 -10.13 -2.26
CA LEU A 157 0.54 -10.17 -1.00
C LEU A 157 1.05 -11.59 -0.70
N ILE A 158 2.27 -11.67 -0.19
CA ILE A 158 2.75 -12.92 0.41
C ILE A 158 2.00 -13.14 1.72
N PRO A 159 1.55 -14.38 2.02
CA PRO A 159 0.91 -14.69 3.30
C PRO A 159 1.75 -14.20 4.49
N GLY A 160 1.10 -13.51 5.43
CA GLY A 160 1.81 -12.89 6.54
C GLY A 160 0.97 -11.94 7.36
N THR A 161 1.62 -11.26 8.30
CA THR A 161 1.00 -10.24 9.14
C THR A 161 1.36 -8.87 8.62
N TYR A 162 0.34 -8.03 8.45
CA TYR A 162 0.45 -6.67 7.95
C TYR A 162 -0.26 -5.70 8.86
N THR A 163 0.12 -4.44 8.77
CA THR A 163 -0.62 -3.34 9.39
C THR A 163 -1.10 -2.39 8.30
N VAL A 164 -2.40 -2.17 8.24
CA VAL A 164 -3.05 -1.18 7.39
C VAL A 164 -3.18 0.11 8.19
N THR A 165 -2.77 1.24 7.63
CA THR A 165 -2.87 2.56 8.27
C THR A 165 -3.48 3.55 7.29
N ILE A 166 -4.41 4.40 7.76
CA ILE A 166 -5.01 5.48 6.98
C ILE A 166 -4.44 6.84 7.39
N GLU A 167 -4.32 7.75 6.42
CA GLU A 167 -4.11 9.17 6.67
C GLU A 167 -5.47 9.85 6.73
N VAL A 168 -5.91 10.26 7.95
CA VAL A 168 -7.22 10.86 8.13
C VAL A 168 -7.30 12.20 7.38
N PRO A 169 -8.27 12.38 6.46
CA PRO A 169 -8.39 13.60 5.69
C PRO A 169 -8.86 14.78 6.55
N ASP A 170 -8.55 15.99 6.10
CA ASP A 170 -8.99 17.23 6.76
C ASP A 170 -10.51 17.25 6.92
N GLY A 171 -10.97 17.66 8.10
CA GLY A 171 -12.40 17.73 8.41
C GLY A 171 -12.99 16.46 9.01
N TYR A 172 -12.22 15.39 9.10
CA TYR A 172 -12.64 14.14 9.73
C TYR A 172 -11.83 13.81 10.99
N THR A 173 -12.38 12.93 11.79
CA THR A 173 -11.71 12.27 12.92
C THR A 173 -11.96 10.78 12.84
N ALA A 174 -11.04 9.98 13.38
CA ALA A 174 -11.13 8.53 13.45
C ALA A 174 -10.88 8.05 14.87
N ALA A 175 -11.62 7.03 15.30
CA ALA A 175 -11.36 6.34 16.57
C ALA A 175 -10.12 5.43 16.44
N THR A 176 -9.93 4.87 15.26
CA THR A 176 -8.80 3.98 14.91
C THR A 176 -8.27 4.37 13.54
N THR A 177 -6.95 4.51 13.43
CA THR A 177 -6.28 4.85 12.17
C THR A 177 -5.43 3.71 11.63
N SER A 178 -5.34 2.59 12.35
CA SER A 178 -4.57 1.43 11.92
C SER A 178 -5.19 0.13 12.43
N ALA A 179 -5.04 -0.93 11.64
CA ALA A 179 -5.47 -2.29 12.00
C ALA A 179 -4.38 -3.29 11.58
N THR A 180 -4.11 -4.27 12.44
CA THR A 180 -3.20 -5.37 12.13
C THR A 180 -4.01 -6.58 11.72
N VAL A 181 -3.65 -7.19 10.58
CA VAL A 181 -4.33 -8.33 9.99
C VAL A 181 -3.31 -9.38 9.58
N THR A 182 -3.66 -10.66 9.74
CA THR A 182 -2.86 -11.78 9.23
C THR A 182 -3.65 -12.45 8.13
N VAL A 183 -3.02 -12.69 6.98
CA VAL A 183 -3.62 -13.37 5.83
C VAL A 183 -2.84 -14.64 5.51
N GLY A 184 -3.59 -15.70 5.23
CA GLY A 184 -3.09 -16.99 4.76
C GLY A 184 -2.90 -17.04 3.24
N GLU A 185 -2.47 -18.20 2.76
CA GLU A 185 -2.28 -18.45 1.34
C GLU A 185 -3.62 -18.41 0.59
N GLY A 186 -3.67 -17.57 -0.46
CA GLY A 186 -4.88 -17.37 -1.27
C GLY A 186 -6.04 -16.70 -0.55
N GLU A 187 -5.83 -16.20 0.66
CA GLU A 187 -6.88 -15.57 1.46
C GLU A 187 -7.20 -14.16 0.97
N GLU A 188 -8.48 -13.85 0.89
CA GLU A 188 -9.00 -12.50 0.75
C GLU A 188 -9.58 -12.05 2.10
N ASN A 189 -8.94 -11.09 2.76
CA ASN A 189 -9.46 -10.42 3.95
C ASN A 189 -9.99 -9.04 3.54
N LEU A 190 -11.30 -8.89 3.59
CA LEU A 190 -12.03 -7.68 3.20
C LEU A 190 -12.86 -7.15 4.39
N ASP A 191 -12.30 -7.24 5.60
CA ASP A 191 -12.92 -6.81 6.85
C ASP A 191 -12.06 -5.75 7.58
N VAL A 192 -11.17 -5.05 6.83
CA VAL A 192 -10.28 -4.02 7.40
C VAL A 192 -10.84 -2.63 7.14
N ASP A 193 -11.82 -2.29 7.94
CA ASP A 193 -12.63 -1.09 7.81
C ASP A 193 -12.12 0.10 8.62
N PHE A 194 -12.45 1.31 8.15
CA PHE A 194 -12.16 2.55 8.88
C PHE A 194 -13.34 3.51 8.86
N PRO A 195 -14.13 3.58 9.95
CA PRO A 195 -15.15 4.59 10.13
C PRO A 195 -14.51 5.95 10.46
N LEU A 196 -14.88 6.98 9.73
CA LEU A 196 -14.49 8.36 9.98
C LEU A 196 -15.73 9.18 10.31
N THR A 197 -15.62 10.07 11.30
CA THR A 197 -16.70 10.98 11.66
C THR A 197 -16.35 12.40 11.25
N LEU A 198 -17.26 13.06 10.55
CA LEU A 198 -17.08 14.46 10.14
C LEU A 198 -17.00 15.37 11.36
N ILE A 199 -15.97 16.20 11.42
CA ILE A 199 -15.85 17.23 12.48
C ILE A 199 -16.89 18.31 12.20
N PRO A 200 -17.86 18.56 13.11
CA PRO A 200 -18.86 19.60 12.90
C PRO A 200 -18.20 20.96 12.69
N ALA A 201 -18.62 21.69 11.67
CA ALA A 201 -18.16 23.06 11.50
C ALA A 201 -18.44 23.85 12.80
N PRO A 202 -17.50 24.70 13.26
CA PRO A 202 -17.75 25.52 14.45
C PRO A 202 -19.02 26.32 14.22
N THR A 203 -20.02 26.10 15.08
CA THR A 203 -21.25 26.91 15.08
C THR A 203 -20.83 28.36 15.18
N PRO A 204 -21.25 29.24 14.25
CA PRO A 204 -20.93 30.66 14.38
C PRO A 204 -21.43 31.10 15.75
N SER A 205 -20.49 31.42 16.63
CA SER A 205 -20.79 31.97 17.95
C SER A 205 -21.81 33.08 17.73
N GLN A 206 -22.98 32.97 18.38
CA GLN A 206 -23.99 34.00 18.36
C GLN A 206 -23.25 35.32 18.62
N ALA A 207 -23.17 36.17 17.60
CA ALA A 207 -22.55 37.46 17.72
C ALA A 207 -23.14 38.10 18.94
N HIS A 208 -22.32 38.34 19.97
CA HIS A 208 -22.71 39.05 21.14
C HIS A 208 -23.41 40.32 20.67
N LYS A 209 -24.74 40.41 20.85
CA LYS A 209 -25.44 41.66 20.69
C LYS A 209 -24.86 42.58 21.75
N VAL A 210 -23.87 43.37 21.34
CA VAL A 210 -23.40 44.47 22.18
C VAL A 210 -24.61 45.40 22.33
N LEU A 211 -25.32 45.25 23.44
CA LEU A 211 -26.29 46.24 23.88
C LEU A 211 -25.46 47.49 24.19
N VAL A 212 -25.34 48.36 23.18
CA VAL A 212 -24.87 49.73 23.42
C VAL A 212 -25.96 50.38 24.25
N ASN A 213 -25.83 50.33 25.57
CA ASN A 213 -26.63 51.14 26.47
C ASN A 213 -26.43 52.59 26.05
N ARG A 214 -27.46 53.14 25.42
CA ARG A 214 -27.53 54.55 25.05
C ARG A 214 -27.43 55.35 26.35
N ALA A 215 -26.27 55.94 26.57
CA ALA A 215 -26.11 56.90 27.68
C ALA A 215 -27.19 57.98 27.57
N PRO A 216 -27.74 58.42 28.73
CA PRO A 216 -28.73 59.48 28.71
C PRO A 216 -28.14 60.73 28.06
N ALA A 217 -28.95 61.36 27.21
CA ALA A 217 -28.56 62.53 26.46
C ALA A 217 -28.08 63.63 27.41
N LEU A 218 -26.85 64.02 27.36
CA LEU A 218 -26.34 65.23 28.01
C LEU A 218 -26.97 66.44 27.36
N ALA A 219 -27.58 67.29 28.20
CA ALA A 219 -28.22 68.52 27.79
C ALA A 219 -27.17 69.44 27.07
N ARG A 220 -27.56 69.96 25.93
CA ARG A 220 -26.80 70.98 25.19
C ARG A 220 -26.62 72.23 26.00
N THR A 221 -25.36 72.60 26.25
CA THR A 221 -25.00 74.00 26.39
C THR A 221 -23.92 74.26 25.35
N GLY A 222 -24.20 75.24 24.50
CA GLY A 222 -23.57 75.49 23.21
C GLY A 222 -22.06 75.60 23.21
N THR A 223 -21.55 75.20 22.12
CA THR A 223 -20.63 75.84 21.20
C THR A 223 -20.12 74.81 20.19
N ASP A 224 -19.99 75.20 18.97
CA ASP A 224 -19.70 74.37 17.79
C ASP A 224 -18.38 73.56 17.95
N ALA A 225 -18.52 72.21 17.84
CA ALA A 225 -17.37 71.34 17.60
C ALA A 225 -17.72 70.37 16.49
N THR A 226 -17.09 70.53 15.35
CA THR A 226 -17.17 69.64 14.20
C THR A 226 -16.57 68.30 14.56
N ILE A 227 -17.38 67.25 14.64
CA ILE A 227 -16.89 65.90 14.85
C ILE A 227 -16.77 65.24 13.48
N ILE A 228 -15.51 64.96 13.10
CA ILE A 228 -15.21 64.11 11.94
C ILE A 228 -15.52 62.67 12.31
N ALA A 229 -16.57 62.10 11.74
CA ALA A 229 -16.90 60.70 11.88
C ALA A 229 -15.93 59.84 11.05
N GLY A 230 -14.94 59.23 11.72
CA GLY A 230 -14.10 58.19 11.12
C GLY A 230 -14.91 56.91 10.93
N MET A 231 -15.20 56.54 9.69
CA MET A 231 -15.74 55.24 9.34
C MET A 231 -14.63 54.18 9.50
N ALA A 232 -14.77 53.37 10.54
CA ALA A 232 -14.02 52.13 10.65
C ALA A 232 -14.76 51.04 9.81
N THR A 233 -14.32 50.80 8.62
CA THR A 233 -14.76 49.64 7.81
C THR A 233 -14.05 48.40 8.33
N LEU A 234 -14.82 47.53 8.99
CA LEU A 234 -14.38 46.18 9.32
C LEU A 234 -14.47 45.32 8.06
N ALA A 235 -13.34 45.05 7.41
CA ALA A 235 -13.28 44.12 6.31
C ALA A 235 -13.33 42.69 6.86
N ALA A 236 -14.43 41.97 6.60
CA ALA A 236 -14.50 40.55 6.79
C ALA A 236 -13.66 39.89 5.69
N ALA A 237 -12.54 39.29 6.07
CA ALA A 237 -11.75 38.50 5.17
C ALA A 237 -12.44 37.15 4.92
N ALA A 238 -13.24 37.06 3.85
CA ALA A 238 -13.59 35.81 3.26
C ALA A 238 -12.43 35.40 2.32
N GLY A 239 -11.62 34.42 2.76
CA GLY A 239 -10.51 33.91 1.96
C GLY A 239 -11.05 33.10 0.79
N ILE A 240 -11.17 33.72 -0.37
CA ILE A 240 -11.30 33.01 -1.65
C ILE A 240 -9.89 32.87 -2.21
N LEU A 241 -9.34 31.67 -2.13
CA LEU A 241 -8.07 31.33 -2.80
C LEU A 241 -8.34 31.16 -4.29
N ALA A 242 -8.08 32.20 -5.07
CA ALA A 242 -8.09 32.12 -6.53
C ALA A 242 -6.76 31.52 -7.01
N LEU A 243 -6.83 30.32 -7.59
CA LEU A 243 -5.70 29.73 -8.32
C LEU A 243 -5.41 30.58 -9.58
N ALA A 244 -4.32 31.33 -9.57
CA ALA A 244 -3.80 31.98 -10.76
C ALA A 244 -3.02 30.97 -11.59
N THR A 245 -3.60 30.48 -12.68
CA THR A 245 -2.90 29.72 -13.71
C THR A 245 -1.99 30.66 -14.50
N LYS A 246 -0.70 30.58 -14.25
CA LYS A 246 0.33 31.31 -15.04
C LYS A 246 0.59 30.54 -16.33
N ARG A 247 -0.02 30.97 -17.42
CA ARG A 247 0.38 30.56 -18.77
C ARG A 247 1.81 31.07 -19.06
N ARG A 248 2.76 30.15 -19.25
CA ARG A 248 4.04 30.40 -19.90
C ARG A 248 3.82 30.35 -21.40
N ARG A 249 4.04 31.47 -22.07
CA ARG A 249 4.22 31.52 -23.53
C ARG A 249 5.69 31.15 -23.78
N ASP A 250 5.87 30.04 -24.46
CA ASP A 250 7.15 29.74 -25.10
C ASP A 250 7.29 30.67 -26.32
N ARG A 251 8.40 31.33 -26.36
CA ARG A 251 8.82 32.11 -27.51
C ARG A 251 9.88 31.28 -28.22
N GLU A 252 9.54 30.88 -29.45
CA GLU A 252 10.51 30.47 -30.44
C GLU A 252 11.48 31.62 -30.67
N ASP A 253 12.76 31.28 -30.79
CA ASP A 253 13.70 31.73 -31.82
C ASP A 253 15.15 31.42 -31.40
N ALA A 254 15.83 30.68 -32.27
CA ALA A 254 17.21 30.48 -32.66
C ALA A 254 17.69 29.04 -32.53
#